data_007a1c4581e3c488e02f45dbc51650cc
#
_entry.id   007a1c4581e3c488e02f45dbc51650cc
#
_cell.length_a   1.000
_cell.length_b   1.000
_cell.length_c   1.000
_cell.angle_alpha   90.00
_cell.angle_beta   90.00
_cell.angle_gamma   90.00
#
_symmetry.space_group_name_H-M   'P 1'
#
loop_
_entity.id
_entity.type
_entity.pdbx_description
1 polymer ?
#
loop_
_entity_poly.entity_id
_entity_poly.type
_entity_poly.pdbx_seq_one_letter_code
_entity_poly.pdbx_strand_id
1 'polypeptide(L)'
;MIVLITTVTVALITAVIGPIAVSWVKLKMEKKSTTTPIHDALESSTQIDDQLNMMMKELECDRIWIAQFHNGGYFYLTNRSIQKFSIFYEKCTLDTPNIQNTFQNIPVSLFPRVLSK
;
A
#
# COMPACT_ATOMS: atom_id res chain seq x y z
N MET A 1 -6.22 -19.68 57.53
CA MET A 1 -4.92 -20.11 56.98
C MET A 1 -5.00 -20.35 55.46
N ILE A 2 -5.96 -21.12 54.97
CA ILE A 2 -6.15 -21.34 53.52
C ILE A 2 -6.47 -20.06 52.75
N VAL A 3 -7.32 -19.20 53.27
CA VAL A 3 -7.71 -17.91 52.65
C VAL A 3 -6.52 -16.94 52.58
N LEU A 4 -5.62 -16.95 53.54
CA LEU A 4 -4.42 -16.10 53.56
C LEU A 4 -3.39 -16.56 52.51
N ILE A 5 -3.23 -17.86 52.34
CA ILE A 5 -2.34 -18.45 51.32
C ILE A 5 -2.86 -18.19 49.92
N THR A 6 -4.17 -18.29 49.70
CA THR A 6 -4.79 -17.99 48.40
C THR A 6 -4.67 -16.51 48.02
N THR A 7 -4.86 -15.59 48.95
CA THR A 7 -4.70 -14.14 48.69
C THR A 7 -3.26 -13.76 48.41
N VAL A 8 -2.28 -14.34 49.07
CA VAL A 8 -0.84 -14.12 48.79
C VAL A 8 -0.43 -14.68 47.45
N THR A 9 -0.90 -15.85 47.06
CA THR A 9 -0.59 -16.46 45.77
C THR A 9 -1.21 -15.65 44.60
N VAL A 10 -2.44 -15.17 44.73
CA VAL A 10 -3.07 -14.33 43.71
C VAL A 10 -2.35 -12.98 43.58
N ALA A 11 -1.95 -12.38 44.68
CA ALA A 11 -1.18 -11.13 44.65
C ALA A 11 0.19 -11.30 44.00
N LEU A 12 0.89 -12.39 44.25
CA LEU A 12 2.17 -12.72 43.62
C LEU A 12 2.01 -12.93 42.11
N ILE A 13 0.99 -13.65 41.65
CA ILE A 13 0.70 -13.90 40.25
C ILE A 13 0.38 -12.59 39.51
N THR A 14 -0.46 -11.75 40.07
CA THR A 14 -0.81 -10.46 39.46
C THR A 14 0.37 -9.48 39.45
N ALA A 15 1.24 -9.48 40.46
CA ALA A 15 2.41 -8.61 40.54
C ALA A 15 3.53 -9.00 39.56
N VAL A 16 3.69 -10.29 39.22
CA VAL A 16 4.76 -10.80 38.37
C VAL A 16 4.29 -10.96 36.89
N ILE A 17 3.11 -11.51 36.65
CA ILE A 17 2.59 -11.80 35.30
C ILE A 17 2.08 -10.53 34.62
N GLY A 18 1.44 -9.62 35.34
CA GLY A 18 0.88 -8.38 34.79
C GLY A 18 1.94 -7.50 34.10
N PRO A 19 3.07 -7.14 34.73
CA PRO A 19 4.12 -6.32 34.12
C PRO A 19 4.81 -7.03 32.95
N ILE A 20 5.00 -8.35 33.01
CA ILE A 20 5.61 -9.14 31.95
C ILE A 20 4.71 -9.18 30.72
N ALA A 21 3.41 -9.38 30.87
CA ALA A 21 2.44 -9.37 29.79
C ALA A 21 2.36 -7.99 29.12
N VAL A 22 2.35 -6.91 29.89
CA VAL A 22 2.35 -5.54 29.37
C VAL A 22 3.64 -5.23 28.62
N SER A 23 4.79 -5.63 29.11
CA SER A 23 6.09 -5.47 28.44
C SER A 23 6.15 -6.25 27.13
N TRP A 24 5.59 -7.45 27.11
CA TRP A 24 5.53 -8.30 25.91
C TRP A 24 4.64 -7.70 24.81
N VAL A 25 3.49 -7.17 25.21
CA VAL A 25 2.58 -6.48 24.29
C VAL A 25 3.22 -5.20 23.76
N LYS A 26 3.88 -4.41 24.60
CA LYS A 26 4.64 -3.21 24.17
C LYS A 26 5.75 -3.56 23.18
N LEU A 27 6.57 -4.55 23.45
CA LEU A 27 7.63 -5.01 22.56
C LEU A 27 7.08 -5.50 21.21
N LYS A 28 5.92 -6.15 21.22
CA LYS A 28 5.28 -6.62 19.99
C LYS A 28 4.64 -5.48 19.20
N MET A 29 4.16 -4.45 19.86
CA MET A 29 3.63 -3.23 19.24
C MET A 29 4.78 -2.34 18.71
N GLU A 30 5.88 -2.22 19.43
CA GLU A 30 7.06 -1.48 18.96
C GLU A 30 7.72 -2.14 17.76
N LYS A 31 7.80 -3.47 17.69
CA LYS A 31 8.27 -4.17 16.49
C LYS A 31 7.40 -3.94 15.25
N LYS A 32 6.12 -3.64 15.44
CA LYS A 32 5.19 -3.31 14.34
C LYS A 32 5.27 -1.83 13.94
N SER A 33 5.83 -0.99 14.78
CA SER A 33 5.94 0.47 14.60
C SER A 33 7.29 0.92 14.02
N THR A 34 8.28 0.02 13.91
CA THR A 34 9.64 0.37 13.44
C THR A 34 9.82 0.26 11.92
N THR A 35 8.85 -0.22 11.18
CA THR A 35 8.83 -0.06 9.74
C THR A 35 8.43 1.38 9.43
N THR A 36 9.40 2.18 9.00
CA THR A 36 9.08 3.52 8.50
C THR A 36 8.13 3.39 7.31
N PRO A 37 7.10 4.24 7.18
CA PRO A 37 6.18 4.22 6.04
C PRO A 37 6.88 4.22 4.67
N ILE A 38 8.08 4.79 4.62
CA ILE A 38 8.95 4.80 3.43
C ILE A 38 9.47 3.40 3.12
N HIS A 39 9.87 2.63 4.12
CA HIS A 39 10.39 1.27 3.91
C HIS A 39 9.31 0.34 3.38
N ASP A 40 8.11 0.40 3.94
CA ASP A 40 6.97 -0.40 3.49
C ASP A 40 6.55 -0.02 2.06
N ALA A 41 6.59 1.27 1.73
CA ALA A 41 6.31 1.76 0.38
C ALA A 41 7.36 1.29 -0.63
N LEU A 42 8.64 1.29 -0.27
CA LEU A 42 9.74 0.80 -1.11
C LEU A 42 9.64 -0.71 -1.35
N GLU A 43 9.37 -1.48 -0.29
CA GLU A 43 9.20 -2.92 -0.40
C GLU A 43 8.00 -3.27 -1.30
N SER A 44 6.87 -2.61 -1.11
CA SER A 44 5.69 -2.79 -1.95
C SER A 44 5.96 -2.43 -3.41
N SER A 45 6.69 -1.35 -3.66
CA SER A 45 7.08 -0.94 -5.02
C SER A 45 7.98 -1.96 -5.68
N THR A 46 8.92 -2.53 -4.97
CA THR A 46 9.81 -3.58 -5.47
C THR A 46 9.03 -4.85 -5.82
N GLN A 47 8.10 -5.25 -4.97
CA GLN A 47 7.23 -6.40 -5.24
C GLN A 47 6.36 -6.20 -6.49
N ILE A 48 5.79 -5.01 -6.66
CA ILE A 48 5.02 -4.67 -7.86
C ILE A 48 5.91 -4.74 -9.11
N ASP A 49 7.11 -4.19 -9.04
CA ASP A 49 8.08 -4.20 -10.12
C ASP A 49 8.45 -5.62 -10.56
N ASP A 50 8.72 -6.50 -9.61
CA ASP A 50 9.02 -7.91 -9.86
C ASP A 50 7.83 -8.64 -10.51
N GLN A 51 6.61 -8.39 -10.04
CA GLN A 51 5.39 -8.97 -10.61
C GLN A 51 5.17 -8.49 -12.05
N LEU A 52 5.37 -7.21 -12.32
CA LEU A 52 5.26 -6.67 -13.68
C LEU A 52 6.30 -7.28 -14.62
N ASN A 53 7.53 -7.49 -14.14
CA ASN A 53 8.57 -8.18 -14.92
C ASN A 53 8.19 -9.63 -15.24
N MET A 54 7.64 -10.36 -14.28
CA MET A 54 7.17 -11.73 -14.48
C MET A 54 6.04 -11.78 -15.51
N MET A 55 5.03 -10.93 -15.34
CA MET A 55 3.88 -10.84 -16.27
C MET A 55 4.31 -10.45 -17.67
N MET A 56 5.25 -9.52 -17.81
CA MET A 56 5.75 -9.09 -19.11
C MET A 56 6.44 -10.23 -19.86
N LYS A 57 7.18 -11.08 -19.15
CA LYS A 57 7.82 -12.28 -19.72
C LYS A 57 6.80 -13.34 -20.10
N GLU A 58 5.82 -13.58 -19.23
CA GLU A 58 4.78 -14.60 -19.44
C GLU A 58 3.86 -14.23 -20.62
N LEU A 59 3.50 -12.96 -20.75
CA LEU A 59 2.63 -12.45 -21.79
C LEU A 59 3.38 -12.12 -23.11
N GLU A 60 4.71 -12.19 -23.09
CA GLU A 60 5.57 -11.83 -24.23
C GLU A 60 5.25 -10.42 -24.79
N CYS A 61 4.99 -9.45 -23.91
CA CYS A 61 4.66 -8.08 -24.30
C CYS A 61 5.85 -7.13 -24.09
N ASP A 62 5.89 -6.07 -24.91
CA ASP A 62 6.97 -5.08 -24.86
C ASP A 62 6.76 -4.01 -23.79
N ARG A 63 5.53 -3.85 -23.33
CA ARG A 63 5.17 -2.88 -22.30
C ARG A 63 4.03 -3.39 -21.46
N ILE A 64 4.15 -3.18 -20.13
CA ILE A 64 3.08 -3.37 -19.16
C ILE A 64 3.04 -2.17 -18.22
N TRP A 65 1.86 -1.73 -17.85
CA TRP A 65 1.69 -0.59 -16.95
C TRP A 65 0.45 -0.72 -16.07
N ILE A 66 0.49 -0.02 -14.95
CA ILE A 66 -0.63 0.13 -14.02
C ILE A 66 -1.02 1.60 -13.99
N ALA A 67 -2.26 1.89 -14.32
CA ALA A 67 -2.85 3.22 -14.18
C ALA A 67 -3.86 3.25 -13.05
N GLN A 68 -3.96 4.40 -12.42
CA GLN A 68 -4.95 4.68 -11.38
C GLN A 68 -5.80 5.87 -11.77
N PHE A 69 -7.09 5.75 -11.55
CA PHE A 69 -8.04 6.86 -11.68
C PHE A 69 -8.02 7.69 -10.40
N HIS A 70 -8.07 9.00 -10.56
CA HIS A 70 -8.13 9.93 -9.46
C HIS A 70 -8.91 11.18 -9.82
N ASN A 71 -9.34 11.94 -8.82
CA ASN A 71 -10.04 13.19 -9.04
C ASN A 71 -9.05 14.29 -9.42
N GLY A 72 -9.36 15.00 -10.50
CA GLY A 72 -8.55 16.11 -11.02
C GLY A 72 -9.08 17.50 -10.69
N GLY A 73 -10.07 17.63 -9.79
CA GLY A 73 -10.77 18.86 -9.48
C GLY A 73 -12.16 18.93 -10.10
N TYR A 74 -12.67 20.15 -10.27
CA TYR A 74 -14.03 20.39 -10.78
C TYR A 74 -14.01 21.36 -11.95
N PHE A 75 -14.94 21.17 -12.87
CA PHE A 75 -15.21 22.13 -13.93
C PHE A 75 -15.85 23.39 -13.35
N TYR A 76 -15.29 24.54 -13.64
CA TYR A 76 -15.72 25.84 -13.12
C TYR A 76 -17.21 26.16 -13.37
N LEU A 77 -17.73 25.87 -14.56
CA LEU A 77 -19.10 26.18 -14.94
C LEU A 77 -20.15 25.16 -14.46
N THR A 78 -19.80 23.90 -14.37
CA THR A 78 -20.76 22.82 -14.10
C THR A 78 -20.58 22.19 -12.73
N ASN A 79 -19.53 22.53 -12.04
CA ASN A 79 -19.11 21.91 -10.78
C ASN A 79 -19.04 20.36 -10.81
N ARG A 80 -18.89 19.79 -12.01
CA ARG A 80 -18.70 18.35 -12.18
C ARG A 80 -17.26 17.97 -11.91
N SER A 81 -17.09 16.83 -11.22
CA SER A 81 -15.77 16.25 -10.98
C SER A 81 -15.08 15.89 -12.30
N ILE A 82 -13.81 16.29 -12.42
CA ILE A 82 -12.95 15.91 -13.53
C ILE A 82 -12.29 14.60 -13.13
N GLN A 83 -12.61 13.51 -13.82
CA GLN A 83 -11.92 12.25 -13.66
C GLN A 83 -10.65 12.25 -14.49
N LYS A 84 -9.54 11.89 -13.86
CA LYS A 84 -8.22 11.76 -14.48
C LYS A 84 -7.63 10.40 -14.21
N PHE A 85 -6.66 10.00 -15.01
CA PHE A 85 -5.83 8.86 -14.71
C PHE A 85 -4.34 9.20 -14.86
N SER A 86 -3.51 8.46 -14.15
CA SER A 86 -2.05 8.54 -14.23
C SER A 86 -1.47 7.15 -14.27
N ILE A 87 -0.38 6.96 -15.02
CA ILE A 87 0.39 5.72 -14.98
C ILE A 87 1.33 5.78 -13.79
N PHE A 88 1.17 4.86 -12.85
CA PHE A 88 1.97 4.78 -11.63
C PHE A 88 3.18 3.86 -11.79
N TYR A 89 3.00 2.74 -12.47
CA TYR A 89 4.07 1.77 -12.71
C TYR A 89 4.10 1.42 -14.18
N GLU A 90 5.29 1.30 -14.73
CA GLU A 90 5.52 0.90 -16.11
C GLU A 90 6.79 0.05 -16.19
N LYS A 91 6.71 -1.01 -16.97
CA LYS A 91 7.84 -1.80 -17.43
C LYS A 91 7.83 -1.89 -18.93
N CYS A 92 9.00 -1.66 -19.53
CA CYS A 92 9.21 -1.73 -20.97
C CYS A 92 10.46 -2.54 -21.27
N THR A 93 10.51 -3.12 -22.46
CA THR A 93 11.75 -3.63 -23.05
C THR A 93 12.69 -2.47 -23.40
N LEU A 94 13.98 -2.74 -23.58
CA LEU A 94 15.00 -1.71 -23.87
C LEU A 94 14.69 -0.90 -25.14
N ASP A 95 14.01 -1.49 -26.10
CA ASP A 95 13.66 -0.85 -27.38
C ASP A 95 12.32 -0.07 -27.33
N THR A 96 11.59 -0.17 -26.23
CA THR A 96 10.28 0.46 -26.08
C THR A 96 10.39 1.71 -25.23
N PRO A 97 9.98 2.90 -25.75
CA PRO A 97 10.06 4.14 -25.01
C PRO A 97 9.10 4.16 -23.81
N ASN A 98 9.53 4.72 -22.69
CA ASN A 98 8.72 4.92 -21.50
C ASN A 98 7.69 6.03 -21.71
N ILE A 99 6.44 5.77 -21.31
CA ILE A 99 5.34 6.73 -21.41
C ILE A 99 4.81 7.22 -20.06
N GLN A 100 5.28 6.65 -18.95
CA GLN A 100 4.80 6.96 -17.61
C GLN A 100 4.83 8.47 -17.31
N ASN A 101 5.91 9.14 -17.64
CA ASN A 101 6.05 10.57 -17.37
C ASN A 101 5.14 11.44 -18.23
N THR A 102 4.76 10.96 -19.41
CA THR A 102 3.87 11.67 -20.34
C THR A 102 2.39 11.49 -19.96
N PHE A 103 2.02 10.32 -19.46
CA PHE A 103 0.64 9.98 -19.10
C PHE A 103 0.37 10.22 -17.62
N GLN A 104 0.47 11.48 -17.20
CA GLN A 104 0.15 11.95 -15.87
C GLN A 104 -1.02 12.93 -15.91
N ASN A 105 -1.99 12.77 -15.00
CA ASN A 105 -3.16 13.65 -14.89
C ASN A 105 -3.99 13.80 -16.17
N ILE A 106 -4.12 12.74 -16.93
CA ILE A 106 -4.83 12.75 -18.21
C ILE A 106 -6.34 12.70 -17.98
N PRO A 107 -7.11 13.65 -18.53
CA PRO A 107 -8.56 13.62 -18.42
C PRO A 107 -9.15 12.37 -19.09
N VAL A 108 -10.02 11.67 -18.38
CA VAL A 108 -10.71 10.45 -18.86
C VAL A 108 -11.56 10.74 -20.11
N SER A 109 -12.06 11.96 -20.23
CA SER A 109 -12.87 12.41 -21.39
C SER A 109 -12.15 12.35 -22.73
N LEU A 110 -10.81 12.26 -22.74
CA LEU A 110 -10.04 12.10 -23.97
C LEU A 110 -10.11 10.67 -24.53
N PHE A 111 -10.61 9.70 -23.76
CA PHE A 111 -10.67 8.29 -24.15
C PHE A 111 -12.09 7.69 -23.98
N PRO A 112 -13.15 8.33 -24.50
CA PRO A 112 -14.51 7.91 -24.22
C PRO A 112 -14.84 6.51 -24.75
N ARG A 113 -14.25 6.10 -25.88
CA ARG A 113 -14.49 4.78 -26.49
C ARG A 113 -13.78 3.62 -25.77
N VAL A 114 -12.68 3.90 -25.10
CA VAL A 114 -11.90 2.87 -24.39
C VAL A 114 -12.54 2.56 -23.03
N LEU A 115 -13.13 3.57 -22.41
CA LEU A 115 -13.65 3.49 -21.04
C LEU A 115 -15.17 3.27 -20.95
N SER A 116 -15.88 3.28 -22.09
CA SER A 116 -17.34 3.11 -22.14
C SER A 116 -17.81 1.67 -22.34
N LYS A 117 -16.90 0.71 -22.28
CA LYS A 117 -17.21 -0.74 -22.44
C LYS A 117 -17.41 -1.43 -21.11
#